data_871ba868e9fff03487c64a58b2142b4d
#
_entry.id   871ba868e9fff03487c64a58b2142b4d
#
_cell.length_a   1.000
_cell.length_b   1.000
_cell.length_c   1.000
_cell.angle_alpha   90.00
_cell.angle_beta   90.00
_cell.angle_gamma   90.00
#
_symmetry.space_group_name_H-M   'P 1'
#
loop_
_entity.id
_entity.type
_entity.pdbx_description
1 polymer ?
#
loop_
_entity_poly.entity_id
_entity_poly.type
_entity_poly.pdbx_seq_one_letter_code
_entity_poly.pdbx_strand_id
1 'polypeptide(L)'
;MRILVEVTTEKDDTGKEGEALFVREKAWLLQWAMEYKLMYVDNDRLAAVNYTVAICENYKTGQVETYLPAQLRILGKKFEKE
;
A
#
# COMPACT_ATOMS: atom_id res chain seq x y z
N MET A 1 -15.12 12.69 -5.19
CA MET A 1 -14.35 12.81 -3.94
C MET A 1 -13.05 12.04 -4.07
N ARG A 2 -11.98 12.65 -3.67
CA ARG A 2 -10.69 11.96 -3.59
C ARG A 2 -10.24 11.87 -2.15
N ILE A 3 -9.62 10.76 -1.84
CA ILE A 3 -9.08 10.54 -0.52
C ILE A 3 -7.57 10.59 -0.64
N LEU A 4 -6.96 11.54 0.07
CA LEU A 4 -5.52 11.65 0.13
C LEU A 4 -4.99 10.76 1.22
N VAL A 5 -4.02 9.95 0.89
CA VAL A 5 -3.39 9.04 1.85
C VAL A 5 -1.88 9.24 1.85
N GLU A 6 -1.28 8.86 2.95
CA GLU A 6 0.16 8.75 3.05
C GLU A 6 0.50 7.28 3.02
N VAL A 7 1.36 6.91 2.10
CA VAL A 7 1.80 5.53 1.94
C VAL A 7 3.20 5.41 2.52
N THR A 8 3.39 4.44 3.38
CA THR A 8 4.69 4.15 3.96
C THR A 8 5.21 2.86 3.37
N THR A 9 6.36 2.93 2.75
CA THR A 9 7.00 1.75 2.21
C THR A 9 8.39 1.60 2.81
N GLU A 10 8.81 0.36 2.96
CA GLU A 10 10.14 0.07 3.44
C GLU A 10 11.07 -0.05 2.26
N LYS A 11 12.15 0.70 2.27
CA LYS A 11 13.20 0.54 1.29
C LYS A 11 14.30 -0.31 1.87
N ASP A 12 14.75 -1.22 1.06
CA ASP A 12 15.95 -1.98 1.35
C ASP A 12 17.13 -1.07 1.21
N ASP A 13 17.35 -0.25 2.14
CA ASP A 13 18.57 0.48 2.12
C ASP A 13 19.57 -0.21 2.95
N THR A 14 20.56 -0.49 2.36
CA THR A 14 21.59 -1.21 2.93
C THR A 14 22.73 -0.38 3.44
N GLY A 15 22.53 0.85 3.58
CA GLY A 15 23.62 1.69 4.03
C GLY A 15 24.10 1.33 5.40
N LYS A 16 23.22 0.82 6.27
CA LYS A 16 23.59 0.46 7.64
C LYS A 16 22.88 -0.78 8.07
N GLU A 17 23.61 -1.65 8.72
CA GLU A 17 23.04 -2.87 9.27
C GLU A 17 21.97 -2.57 10.29
N GLY A 18 20.86 -3.27 10.18
CA GLY A 18 19.80 -3.20 11.17
C GLY A 18 18.92 -1.98 11.07
N GLU A 19 19.15 -1.12 10.10
CA GLU A 19 18.27 0.02 9.90
C GLU A 19 17.38 -0.19 8.70
N ALA A 20 16.08 -0.02 8.90
CA ALA A 20 15.12 -0.01 7.83
C ALA A 20 14.81 1.43 7.49
N LEU A 21 14.86 1.76 6.21
CA LEU A 21 14.43 3.07 5.77
C LEU A 21 12.99 3.01 5.33
N PHE A 22 12.18 3.89 5.88
CA PHE A 22 10.80 4.03 5.48
C PHE A 22 10.65 5.26 4.63
N VAL A 23 9.99 5.10 3.51
CA VAL A 23 9.67 6.22 2.63
C VAL A 23 8.19 6.48 2.74
N ARG A 24 7.84 7.74 2.94
CA ARG A 24 6.46 8.17 3.01
C ARG A 24 6.15 9.02 1.81
N GLU A 25 5.11 8.67 1.12
CA GLU A 25 4.68 9.40 -0.06
C GLU A 25 3.19 9.64 -0.02
N LYS A 26 2.76 10.70 -0.66
CA LYS A 26 1.34 10.97 -0.78
C LYS A 26 0.79 10.28 -2.00
N ALA A 27 -0.43 9.82 -1.90
CA ALA A 27 -1.11 9.18 -3.01
C ALA A 27 -2.62 9.42 -2.90
N TRP A 28 -3.30 9.23 -4.01
CA TRP A 28 -4.75 9.26 -4.04
C TRP A 28 -5.27 7.85 -3.95
N LEU A 29 -6.15 7.60 -2.99
CA LEU A 29 -6.80 6.30 -2.89
C LEU A 29 -7.88 6.22 -3.95
N LEU A 30 -7.73 5.31 -4.88
CA LEU A 30 -8.70 5.14 -5.97
C LEU A 30 -9.81 4.19 -5.58
N GLN A 31 -9.47 3.03 -5.04
CA GLN A 31 -10.46 2.06 -4.58
C GLN A 31 -9.79 1.00 -3.73
N TRP A 32 -10.62 0.26 -3.03
CA TRP A 32 -10.21 -0.93 -2.32
C TRP A 32 -10.48 -2.14 -3.20
N ALA A 33 -9.61 -3.11 -3.13
CA ALA A 33 -9.78 -4.34 -3.88
C ALA A 33 -9.35 -5.52 -3.02
N MET A 34 -9.61 -6.71 -3.51
CA MET A 34 -9.17 -7.92 -2.83
C MET A 34 -8.24 -8.68 -3.74
N GLU A 35 -7.17 -9.16 -3.17
CA GLU A 35 -6.25 -10.06 -3.83
C GLU A 35 -6.16 -11.35 -3.04
N TYR A 36 -5.64 -12.38 -3.66
CA TYR A 36 -5.33 -13.60 -2.92
C TYR A 36 -3.99 -14.13 -3.37
N LYS A 37 -3.39 -14.90 -2.50
CA LYS A 37 -2.17 -15.61 -2.83
C LYS A 37 -2.15 -16.94 -2.11
N LEU A 38 -1.36 -17.85 -2.62
CA LEU A 38 -1.14 -19.12 -1.97
C LEU A 38 -0.03 -18.96 -0.95
N MET A 39 -0.28 -19.44 0.24
CA MET A 39 0.69 -19.38 1.32
C MET A 39 0.77 -20.74 1.99
N TYR A 40 1.96 -21.07 2.47
CA TYR A 40 2.12 -22.26 3.31
C TYR A 40 1.59 -21.96 4.68
N VAL A 41 0.60 -22.75 5.10
CA VAL A 41 0.07 -22.64 6.46
C VAL A 41 0.69 -23.69 7.37
N ASP A 42 1.21 -24.74 6.78
CA ASP A 42 1.98 -25.80 7.44
C ASP A 42 3.12 -26.19 6.52
N ASN A 43 3.98 -27.09 6.98
CA ASN A 43 5.12 -27.53 6.19
C ASN A 43 4.75 -28.04 4.81
N ASP A 44 3.59 -28.68 4.69
CA ASP A 44 3.19 -29.32 3.44
C ASP A 44 1.85 -28.84 2.90
N ARG A 45 1.28 -27.80 3.47
CA ARG A 45 -0.07 -27.37 3.09
C ARG A 45 -0.08 -25.96 2.58
N LEU A 46 -0.67 -25.81 1.40
CA LEU A 46 -0.92 -24.52 0.80
C LEU A 46 -2.38 -24.13 1.03
N ALA A 47 -2.59 -22.87 1.32
CA ALA A 47 -3.93 -22.32 1.42
C ALA A 47 -3.99 -21.01 0.65
N ALA A 48 -5.15 -20.73 0.10
CA ALA A 48 -5.39 -19.44 -0.50
C ALA A 48 -5.78 -18.45 0.59
N VAL A 49 -5.10 -17.33 0.63
CA VAL A 49 -5.36 -16.29 1.61
C VAL A 49 -5.86 -15.06 0.86
N ASN A 50 -7.04 -14.58 1.25
CA ASN A 50 -7.59 -13.36 0.70
C ASN A 50 -7.17 -12.19 1.57
N TYR A 51 -6.84 -11.09 0.95
CA TYR A 51 -6.50 -9.89 1.69
C TYR A 51 -6.92 -8.65 0.91
N THR A 52 -7.20 -7.60 1.66
CA THR A 52 -7.62 -6.32 1.10
C THR A 52 -6.39 -5.51 0.71
N VAL A 53 -6.47 -4.89 -0.45
CA VAL A 53 -5.44 -3.95 -0.89
C VAL A 53 -6.08 -2.64 -1.27
N ALA A 54 -5.30 -1.59 -1.18
CA ALA A 54 -5.69 -0.27 -1.64
C ALA A 54 -5.02 0.00 -2.97
N ILE A 55 -5.80 0.42 -3.95
CA ILE A 55 -5.26 0.84 -5.23
C ILE A 55 -5.09 2.34 -5.17
N CYS A 56 -3.86 2.80 -5.29
CA CYS A 56 -3.51 4.20 -5.12
C CYS A 56 -2.73 4.73 -6.31
N GLU A 57 -2.94 5.99 -6.60
CA GLU A 57 -2.19 6.71 -7.63
C GLU A 57 -1.21 7.66 -6.94
N ASN A 58 0.05 7.53 -7.26
CA ASN A 58 1.09 8.36 -6.65
C ASN A 58 0.84 9.82 -6.97
N TYR A 59 0.93 10.66 -5.94
CA TYR A 59 0.64 12.09 -6.06
C TYR A 59 1.57 12.80 -7.04
N LYS A 60 2.82 12.39 -7.09
CA LYS A 60 3.83 13.03 -7.92
C LYS A 60 3.98 12.41 -9.30
N THR A 61 3.97 11.08 -9.35
CA THR A 61 4.31 10.37 -10.58
C THR A 61 3.12 9.89 -11.37
N GLY A 62 1.96 9.78 -10.73
CA GLY A 62 0.78 9.23 -11.38
C GLY A 62 0.79 7.72 -11.51
N GLN A 63 1.81 7.05 -10.99
CA GLN A 63 1.84 5.60 -11.04
C GLN A 63 0.80 5.00 -10.13
N VAL A 64 0.16 3.95 -10.63
CA VAL A 64 -0.86 3.25 -9.86
C VAL A 64 -0.25 1.97 -9.31
N GLU A 65 -0.36 1.80 -7.99
CA GLU A 65 0.17 0.63 -7.31
C GLU A 65 -0.79 0.19 -6.23
N THR A 66 -0.60 -1.03 -5.75
CA THR A 66 -1.40 -1.56 -4.66
C THR A 66 -0.59 -1.57 -3.38
N TYR A 67 -1.26 -1.33 -2.28
CA TYR A 67 -0.64 -1.30 -0.96
C TYR A 67 -1.53 -2.00 0.05
N LEU A 68 -0.92 -2.51 1.10
CA LEU A 68 -1.67 -3.11 2.20
C LEU A 68 -2.28 -2.00 3.06
N PRO A 69 -3.45 -2.25 3.66
CA PRO A 69 -4.08 -1.24 4.51
C PRO A 69 -3.18 -0.71 5.62
N ALA A 70 -2.33 -1.56 6.18
CA ALA A 70 -1.42 -1.14 7.23
C ALA A 70 -0.37 -0.13 6.77
N GLN A 71 -0.15 0.00 5.48
CA GLN A 71 0.81 0.95 4.92
C GLN A 71 0.20 2.33 4.70
N LEU A 72 -1.09 2.49 4.92
CA LEU A 72 -1.80 3.71 4.58
C LEU A 72 -2.22 4.48 5.82
N ARG A 73 -2.16 5.78 5.69
CA ARG A 73 -2.74 6.68 6.66
C ARG A 73 -3.58 7.69 5.89
N ILE A 74 -4.84 7.80 6.24
CA ILE A 74 -5.73 8.75 5.57
C ILE A 74 -5.42 10.14 6.06
N LEU A 75 -5.04 11.02 5.14
CA LEU A 75 -4.71 12.40 5.46
C LEU A 75 -5.93 13.31 5.35
N GLY A 76 -6.88 12.96 4.49
CA GLY A 76 -8.08 13.75 4.37
C GLY A 76 -8.89 13.39 3.15
N LYS A 77 -10.11 13.87 3.15
CA LYS A 77 -11.00 13.74 2.01
C LYS A 77 -11.09 15.07 1.31
N LYS A 78 -10.90 15.05 0.01
CA LYS A 78 -11.06 16.26 -0.78
C LYS A 78 -12.13 16.01 -1.83
N PHE A 79 -13.04 16.95 -1.92
CA PHE A 79 -14.03 16.94 -2.98
C PHE A 79 -13.47 17.76 -4.13
N GLU A 80 -13.41 17.12 -5.30
CA GLU A 80 -13.04 17.87 -6.47
C GLU A 80 -14.22 18.69 -6.94
N LYS A 81 -13.95 19.93 -7.17
CA LYS A 81 -14.88 20.78 -7.88
C LYS A 81 -14.42 20.83 -9.31
N GLU A 82 -15.27 20.40 -10.14
CA GLU A 82 -15.01 20.48 -11.57
C GLU A 82 -15.44 21.83 -12.13
#